data_84f7234c9da4c629cc1e9b4f086730d0
#
_entry.id   84f7234c9da4c629cc1e9b4f086730d0
#
_cell.length_a   1.000
_cell.length_b   1.000
_cell.length_c   1.000
_cell.angle_alpha   90.00
_cell.angle_beta   90.00
_cell.angle_gamma   90.00
#
_symmetry.space_group_name_H-M   'P 1'
#
loop_
_entity.id
_entity.type
_entity.pdbx_description
1 polymer ?
#
loop_
_entity_poly.entity_id
_entity_poly.type
_entity_poly.pdbx_seq_one_letter_code
_entity_poly.pdbx_strand_id
1 'polypeptide(L)'
;MTITWNEIKDLLMAESTNASRTYNVDGVSRFEDIVIDDQAADSLRPLWREATSKLAEKMHEFMTATLGDTQVVYAFSGNEPVGAESNAKMYVVNYMMAYWLGNVRPDFPKQYLDRANFEMDDLLRKVYKKEPPV
;
A
#
# COMPACT_ATOMS: atom_id res chain seq x y z
N MET A 1 -10.74 5.62 10.14
CA MET A 1 -9.39 5.62 9.52
C MET A 1 -9.46 6.33 8.18
N THR A 2 -8.61 7.29 7.96
CA THR A 2 -8.56 8.05 6.71
C THR A 2 -7.17 7.93 6.10
N ILE A 3 -7.11 7.57 4.82
CA ILE A 3 -5.86 7.47 4.06
C ILE A 3 -5.94 8.50 2.94
N THR A 4 -4.96 9.41 2.89
CA THR A 4 -4.92 10.46 1.87
C THR A 4 -3.92 10.11 0.76
N TRP A 5 -4.23 10.56 -0.45
CA TRP A 5 -3.32 10.40 -1.58
C TRP A 5 -1.95 11.03 -1.30
N ASN A 6 -1.92 12.22 -0.67
CA ASN A 6 -0.65 12.89 -0.38
C ASN A 6 0.26 12.08 0.55
N GLU A 7 -0.30 11.43 1.57
CA GLU A 7 0.47 10.57 2.45
C GLU A 7 1.05 9.37 1.71
N ILE A 8 0.23 8.72 0.88
CA ILE A 8 0.67 7.57 0.08
C ILE A 8 1.72 7.99 -0.94
N LYS A 9 1.53 9.12 -1.58
CA LYS A 9 2.50 9.68 -2.53
C LYS A 9 3.86 9.89 -1.87
N ASP A 10 3.89 10.50 -0.69
CA ASP A 10 5.14 10.73 0.04
C ASP A 10 5.82 9.41 0.42
N LEU A 11 5.04 8.42 0.86
CA LEU A 11 5.57 7.09 1.19
C LEU A 11 6.10 6.37 -0.06
N LEU A 12 5.41 6.49 -1.20
CA LEU A 12 5.88 5.91 -2.47
C LEU A 12 7.20 6.53 -2.90
N MET A 13 7.31 7.85 -2.81
CA MET A 13 8.53 8.55 -3.18
C MET A 13 9.70 8.12 -2.31
N ALA A 14 9.49 8.03 -0.99
CA ALA A 14 10.51 7.58 -0.05
C ALA A 14 10.91 6.12 -0.29
N GLU A 15 9.92 5.23 -0.46
CA GLU A 15 10.17 3.81 -0.67
C GLU A 15 10.88 3.55 -2.00
N SER A 16 10.49 4.24 -3.06
CA SER A 16 11.15 4.09 -4.37
C SER A 16 12.60 4.58 -4.33
N THR A 17 12.89 5.62 -3.56
CA THR A 17 14.25 6.09 -3.35
C THR A 17 15.09 5.01 -2.63
N ASN A 18 14.54 4.40 -1.59
CA ASN A 18 15.21 3.33 -0.87
C ASN A 18 15.43 2.11 -1.78
N ALA A 19 14.44 1.75 -2.58
CA ALA A 19 14.54 0.64 -3.53
C ALA A 19 15.64 0.91 -4.56
N SER A 20 15.78 2.14 -5.05
CA SER A 20 16.81 2.49 -6.03
C SER A 20 18.22 2.27 -5.48
N ARG A 21 18.42 2.49 -4.19
CA ARG A 21 19.70 2.28 -3.52
C ARG A 21 19.99 0.79 -3.28
N THR A 22 18.95 0.04 -2.95
CA THR A 22 19.06 -1.40 -2.65
C THR A 22 19.30 -2.22 -3.91
N TYR A 23 18.66 -1.85 -5.01
CA TYR A 23 18.67 -2.61 -6.24
C TYR A 23 19.59 -2.03 -7.31
N ASN A 24 20.71 -1.44 -6.89
CA ASN A 24 21.76 -1.04 -7.79
C ASN A 24 22.54 -2.31 -8.21
N VAL A 25 22.18 -2.85 -9.36
CA VAL A 25 22.75 -4.09 -9.87
C VAL A 25 23.76 -3.76 -10.98
N ASP A 26 24.89 -4.49 -11.01
CA ASP A 26 25.94 -4.39 -12.04
C ASP A 26 26.66 -3.03 -12.10
N GLY A 27 26.68 -2.30 -10.99
CA GLY A 27 27.35 -1.01 -10.93
C GLY A 27 26.70 0.08 -11.73
N VAL A 28 25.54 -0.19 -12.32
CA VAL A 28 24.73 0.81 -13.05
C VAL A 28 23.58 1.23 -12.17
N SER A 29 23.56 2.51 -11.80
CA SER A 29 22.48 3.08 -11.04
C SER A 29 21.25 3.21 -11.92
N ARG A 30 20.16 2.57 -11.54
CA ARG A 30 18.83 2.75 -12.15
C ARG A 30 17.97 3.67 -11.35
N PHE A 31 18.60 4.61 -10.68
CA PHE A 31 17.92 5.54 -9.78
C PHE A 31 16.75 6.24 -10.49
N GLU A 32 16.97 6.76 -11.69
CA GLU A 32 15.95 7.48 -12.44
C GLU A 32 14.77 6.57 -12.87
N ASP A 33 15.05 5.28 -13.11
CA ASP A 33 14.02 4.33 -13.54
C ASP A 33 13.15 3.85 -12.38
N ILE A 34 13.70 3.81 -11.17
CA ILE A 34 13.02 3.25 -10.00
C ILE A 34 12.34 4.32 -9.17
N VAL A 35 12.94 5.51 -9.06
CA VAL A 35 12.40 6.60 -8.23
C VAL A 35 11.09 7.11 -8.80
N ILE A 36 10.09 7.23 -7.93
CA ILE A 36 8.79 7.81 -8.27
C ILE A 36 8.86 9.30 -7.93
N ASP A 37 8.83 10.15 -8.95
CA ASP A 37 8.71 11.60 -8.78
C ASP A 37 7.23 12.02 -8.77
N ASP A 38 6.96 13.31 -8.62
CA ASP A 38 5.59 13.83 -8.60
C ASP A 38 4.79 13.46 -9.84
N GLN A 39 5.41 13.52 -11.00
CA GLN A 39 4.75 13.22 -12.26
C GLN A 39 4.44 11.74 -12.40
N ALA A 40 5.39 10.88 -12.04
CA ALA A 40 5.20 9.43 -12.05
C ALA A 40 4.13 9.02 -11.02
N ALA A 41 4.12 9.64 -9.84
CA ALA A 41 3.12 9.37 -8.81
C ALA A 41 1.71 9.65 -9.33
N ASP A 42 1.51 10.74 -10.05
CA ASP A 42 0.19 11.06 -10.61
C ASP A 42 -0.26 10.00 -11.61
N SER A 43 0.66 9.41 -12.36
CA SER A 43 0.33 8.34 -13.31
C SER A 43 -0.05 7.03 -12.61
N LEU A 44 0.25 6.89 -11.33
CA LEU A 44 -0.05 5.71 -10.53
C LEU A 44 -1.40 5.78 -9.80
N ARG A 45 -2.18 6.82 -9.98
CA ARG A 45 -3.50 6.95 -9.36
C ARG A 45 -4.44 5.78 -9.64
N PRO A 46 -4.47 5.19 -10.84
CA PRO A 46 -5.28 3.99 -11.05
C PRO A 46 -4.90 2.83 -10.12
N LEU A 47 -3.62 2.69 -9.79
CA LEU A 47 -3.17 1.69 -8.82
C LEU A 47 -3.60 2.03 -7.39
N TRP A 48 -3.62 3.31 -7.04
CA TRP A 48 -4.19 3.78 -5.77
C TRP A 48 -5.65 3.37 -5.64
N ARG A 49 -6.44 3.60 -6.68
CA ARG A 49 -7.86 3.22 -6.69
C ARG A 49 -8.01 1.70 -6.55
N GLU A 50 -7.20 0.95 -7.28
CA GLU A 50 -7.24 -0.52 -7.23
C GLU A 50 -6.86 -1.05 -5.85
N ALA A 51 -5.77 -0.55 -5.26
CA ALA A 51 -5.29 -1.00 -3.95
C ALA A 51 -6.30 -0.67 -2.85
N THR A 52 -6.84 0.54 -2.82
CA THR A 52 -7.82 0.95 -1.82
C THR A 52 -9.14 0.19 -1.96
N SER A 53 -9.53 -0.13 -3.19
CA SER A 53 -10.72 -0.95 -3.46
C SER A 53 -10.52 -2.38 -3.00
N LYS A 54 -9.36 -2.96 -3.22
CA LYS A 54 -9.05 -4.32 -2.76
C LYS A 54 -9.03 -4.43 -1.24
N LEU A 55 -8.50 -3.41 -0.58
CA LEU A 55 -8.53 -3.35 0.87
C LEU A 55 -9.98 -3.31 1.38
N ALA A 56 -10.82 -2.48 0.78
CA ALA A 56 -12.24 -2.40 1.13
C ALA A 56 -12.94 -3.74 0.92
N GLU A 57 -12.67 -4.42 -0.18
CA GLU A 57 -13.25 -5.71 -0.50
C GLU A 57 -12.88 -6.78 0.53
N LYS A 58 -11.61 -6.87 0.87
CA LYS A 58 -11.15 -7.87 1.83
C LYS A 58 -11.61 -7.60 3.25
N MET A 59 -11.88 -6.35 3.59
CA MET A 59 -12.28 -5.93 4.93
C MET A 59 -13.77 -5.61 5.04
N HIS A 60 -14.58 -5.99 4.04
CA HIS A 60 -15.98 -5.58 3.96
C HIS A 60 -16.85 -6.03 5.15
N GLU A 61 -16.47 -7.12 5.81
CA GLU A 61 -17.18 -7.61 7.01
C GLU A 61 -16.92 -6.74 8.25
N PHE A 62 -15.82 -6.01 8.26
CA PHE A 62 -15.33 -5.29 9.43
C PHE A 62 -15.39 -3.78 9.30
N MET A 63 -15.51 -3.27 8.10
CA MET A 63 -15.53 -1.82 7.86
C MET A 63 -16.27 -1.48 6.58
N THR A 64 -16.73 -0.23 6.53
CA THR A 64 -17.35 0.37 5.34
C THR A 64 -16.38 1.39 4.76
N ALA A 65 -16.17 1.37 3.46
CA ALA A 65 -15.25 2.26 2.79
C ALA A 65 -15.98 3.32 1.97
N THR A 66 -15.51 4.56 2.06
CA THR A 66 -15.87 5.64 1.12
C THR A 66 -14.65 5.95 0.28
N LEU A 67 -14.67 5.50 -0.96
CA LEU A 67 -13.54 5.62 -1.88
C LEU A 67 -13.56 6.97 -2.58
N GLY A 68 -12.41 7.62 -2.65
CA GLY A 68 -12.25 8.90 -3.32
C GLY A 68 -10.90 9.02 -4.02
N ASP A 69 -10.76 10.03 -4.87
CA ASP A 69 -9.53 10.25 -5.64
C ASP A 69 -8.40 10.84 -4.81
N THR A 70 -8.73 11.60 -3.76
CA THR A 70 -7.74 12.27 -2.90
C THR A 70 -7.69 11.69 -1.50
N GLN A 71 -8.73 10.97 -1.09
CA GLN A 71 -8.76 10.32 0.21
C GLN A 71 -9.74 9.16 0.19
N VAL A 72 -9.48 8.20 1.07
CA VAL A 72 -10.38 7.08 1.32
C VAL A 72 -10.65 7.03 2.82
N VAL A 73 -11.91 6.88 3.20
CA VAL A 73 -12.32 6.76 4.60
C VAL A 73 -12.82 5.34 4.84
N TYR A 74 -12.22 4.68 5.83
CA TYR A 74 -12.66 3.36 6.27
C TYR A 74 -13.25 3.48 7.67
N ALA A 75 -14.52 3.17 7.80
CA ALA A 75 -15.24 3.19 9.08
C ALA A 75 -15.41 1.77 9.60
N PHE A 76 -14.75 1.46 10.71
CA PHE A 76 -14.86 0.13 11.33
C PHE A 76 -16.23 -0.05 11.99
N SER A 77 -16.78 -1.27 11.92
CA SER A 77 -18.04 -1.63 12.57
C SER A 77 -17.91 -1.62 14.09
N GLY A 78 -16.70 -1.87 14.59
CA GLY A 78 -16.37 -1.83 16.01
C GLY A 78 -15.24 -0.87 16.26
N ASN A 79 -14.44 -1.13 17.27
CA ASN A 79 -13.27 -0.31 17.56
C ASN A 79 -12.17 -0.55 16.53
N GLU A 80 -11.55 0.53 16.05
CA GLU A 80 -10.40 0.43 15.15
C GLU A 80 -9.23 -0.21 15.89
N PRO A 81 -8.63 -1.30 15.36
CA PRO A 81 -7.47 -1.91 15.99
C PRO A 81 -6.26 -0.97 16.01
N VAL A 82 -5.46 -1.07 17.06
CA VAL A 82 -4.21 -0.30 17.15
C VAL A 82 -3.28 -0.73 16.01
N GLY A 83 -2.78 0.24 15.27
CA GLY A 83 -1.89 -0.02 14.14
C GLY A 83 -2.61 -0.34 12.83
N ALA A 84 -3.95 -0.36 12.81
CA ALA A 84 -4.72 -0.65 11.60
C ALA A 84 -4.41 0.35 10.48
N GLU A 85 -4.29 1.62 10.80
CA GLU A 85 -3.98 2.66 9.81
C GLU A 85 -2.62 2.40 9.16
N SER A 86 -1.61 2.03 9.95
CA SER A 86 -0.29 1.68 9.43
C SER A 86 -0.36 0.46 8.49
N ASN A 87 -1.07 -0.59 8.90
CA ASN A 87 -1.25 -1.78 8.05
C ASN A 87 -1.89 -1.40 6.72
N ALA A 88 -2.95 -0.59 6.76
CA ALA A 88 -3.67 -0.18 5.55
C ALA A 88 -2.79 0.66 4.62
N LYS A 89 -2.08 1.64 5.16
CA LYS A 89 -1.17 2.49 4.38
C LYS A 89 -0.06 1.65 3.75
N MET A 90 0.56 0.78 4.51
CA MET A 90 1.66 -0.05 4.00
C MET A 90 1.18 -1.11 3.01
N TYR A 91 -0.05 -1.61 3.16
CA TYR A 91 -0.65 -2.46 2.14
C TYR A 91 -0.73 -1.73 0.80
N VAL A 92 -1.27 -0.51 0.81
CA VAL A 92 -1.44 0.30 -0.41
C VAL A 92 -0.08 0.62 -1.04
N VAL A 93 0.88 1.08 -0.23
CA VAL A 93 2.22 1.44 -0.72
C VAL A 93 2.92 0.23 -1.33
N ASN A 94 2.94 -0.90 -0.63
CA ASN A 94 3.61 -2.10 -1.13
C ASN A 94 2.93 -2.68 -2.37
N TYR A 95 1.59 -2.62 -2.43
CA TYR A 95 0.84 -3.01 -3.61
C TYR A 95 1.25 -2.17 -4.83
N MET A 96 1.28 -0.85 -4.66
CA MET A 96 1.64 0.06 -5.74
C MET A 96 3.10 -0.10 -6.16
N MET A 97 4.00 -0.30 -5.19
CA MET A 97 5.43 -0.54 -5.48
C MET A 97 5.62 -1.82 -6.29
N ALA A 98 4.87 -2.87 -5.99
CA ALA A 98 4.96 -4.13 -6.74
C ALA A 98 4.65 -3.92 -8.22
N TYR A 99 3.61 -3.15 -8.52
CA TYR A 99 3.24 -2.86 -9.91
C TYR A 99 4.20 -1.88 -10.57
N TRP A 100 4.70 -0.89 -9.84
CA TRP A 100 5.69 0.05 -10.36
C TRP A 100 6.99 -0.68 -10.73
N LEU A 101 7.54 -1.47 -9.81
CA LEU A 101 8.77 -2.22 -10.05
C LEU A 101 8.59 -3.30 -11.10
N GLY A 102 7.41 -3.89 -11.22
CA GLY A 102 7.13 -4.89 -12.23
C GLY A 102 7.31 -4.37 -13.65
N ASN A 103 7.12 -3.07 -13.87
CA ASN A 103 7.36 -2.44 -15.17
C ASN A 103 8.84 -2.18 -15.43
N VAL A 104 9.64 -1.99 -14.38
CA VAL A 104 11.05 -1.63 -14.48
C VAL A 104 11.95 -2.86 -14.31
N ARG A 105 11.65 -3.69 -13.31
CA ARG A 105 12.43 -4.88 -12.96
C ARG A 105 11.49 -6.02 -12.58
N PRO A 106 11.11 -6.89 -13.53
CA PRO A 106 10.15 -7.97 -13.27
C PRO A 106 10.55 -8.94 -12.17
N ASP A 107 11.82 -8.96 -11.78
CA ASP A 107 12.35 -9.88 -10.75
C ASP A 107 11.98 -9.45 -9.33
N PHE A 108 11.62 -8.18 -9.11
CA PHE A 108 11.48 -7.62 -7.76
C PHE A 108 10.05 -7.43 -7.23
N PRO A 109 8.97 -7.51 -8.02
CA PRO A 109 7.63 -7.24 -7.49
C PRO A 109 7.20 -8.21 -6.39
N LYS A 110 7.75 -9.41 -6.36
CA LYS A 110 7.38 -10.42 -5.38
C LYS A 110 7.61 -9.96 -3.93
N GLN A 111 8.71 -9.27 -3.64
CA GLN A 111 8.98 -8.79 -2.28
C GLN A 111 7.90 -7.84 -1.80
N TYR A 112 7.48 -6.93 -2.66
CA TYR A 112 6.46 -5.95 -2.32
C TYR A 112 5.07 -6.57 -2.23
N LEU A 113 4.76 -7.55 -3.07
CA LEU A 113 3.51 -8.30 -2.96
C LEU A 113 3.47 -9.09 -1.66
N ASP A 114 4.57 -9.73 -1.28
CA ASP A 114 4.66 -10.46 -0.02
C ASP A 114 4.46 -9.53 1.19
N ARG A 115 5.05 -8.33 1.15
CA ARG A 115 4.85 -7.32 2.19
C ARG A 115 3.42 -6.83 2.25
N ALA A 116 2.80 -6.58 1.09
CA ALA A 116 1.40 -6.17 1.01
C ALA A 116 0.50 -7.25 1.63
N ASN A 117 0.71 -8.50 1.26
CA ASN A 117 -0.07 -9.62 1.80
C ASN A 117 0.14 -9.78 3.31
N PHE A 118 1.37 -9.59 3.80
CA PHE A 118 1.65 -9.61 5.24
C PHE A 118 0.86 -8.54 5.98
N GLU A 119 0.83 -7.31 5.44
CA GLU A 119 0.09 -6.20 6.07
C GLU A 119 -1.42 -6.48 6.09
N MET A 120 -1.95 -7.05 5.02
CA MET A 120 -3.36 -7.43 4.95
C MET A 120 -3.68 -8.55 5.95
N ASP A 121 -2.84 -9.57 6.03
CA ASP A 121 -3.04 -10.68 6.95
C ASP A 121 -2.94 -10.23 8.40
N ASP A 122 -2.01 -9.33 8.71
CA ASP A 122 -1.86 -8.77 10.04
C ASP A 122 -3.10 -7.95 10.44
N LEU A 123 -3.62 -7.14 9.52
CA LEU A 123 -4.83 -6.35 9.75
C LEU A 123 -6.04 -7.27 9.99
N LEU A 124 -6.21 -8.30 9.17
CA LEU A 124 -7.28 -9.27 9.35
C LEU A 124 -7.19 -9.97 10.70
N ARG A 125 -5.98 -10.36 11.10
CA ARG A 125 -5.74 -10.97 12.40
C ARG A 125 -6.16 -10.06 13.55
N LYS A 126 -5.88 -8.77 13.45
CA LYS A 126 -6.23 -7.77 14.46
C LYS A 126 -7.74 -7.64 14.64
N VAL A 127 -8.49 -7.62 13.54
CA VAL A 127 -9.95 -7.49 13.61
C VAL A 127 -10.59 -8.77 14.14
N TYR A 128 -10.10 -9.95 13.74
CA TYR A 128 -10.60 -11.22 14.27
C TYR A 128 -10.37 -11.39 15.77
N LYS A 129 -9.21 -10.92 16.27
CA LYS A 129 -8.89 -11.02 17.70
C LYS A 129 -9.73 -10.11 18.58
N LYS A 130 -10.36 -9.08 18.02
CA LYS A 130 -11.18 -8.12 18.77
C LYS A 130 -12.60 -8.60 18.99
N GLU A 131 -13.04 -9.67 18.33
CA GLU A 131 -14.30 -10.28 18.61
C GLU A 131 -14.08 -11.43 19.60
N PRO A 132 -14.32 -11.21 20.92
CA PRO A 132 -14.17 -12.31 21.85
C PRO A 132 -15.19 -13.39 21.52
N PRO A 133 -14.78 -14.65 21.56
CA PRO A 133 -15.72 -15.74 21.36
C PRO A 133 -16.78 -15.67 22.47
N VAL A 134 -18.01 -15.68 22.05
CA VAL A 134 -19.14 -15.62 22.97
C VAL A 134 -19.28 -16.95 23.67
#